data_5f17c22eb34aa7f6879fa517a19a48cc
#
_entry.id   5f17c22eb34aa7f6879fa517a19a48cc
#
_cell.length_a   1.000
_cell.length_b   1.000
_cell.length_c   1.000
_cell.angle_alpha   90.00
_cell.angle_beta   90.00
_cell.angle_gamma   90.00
#
_symmetry.space_group_name_H-M   'P 1'
#
loop_
_entity.id
_entity.type
_entity.pdbx_description
1 polymer ?
#
loop_
_entity_poly.entity_id
_entity_poly.type
_entity_poly.pdbx_seq_one_letter_code
_entity_poly.pdbx_strand_id
1 'polypeptide(L)'
;MTTLGRTVVTVLVVGVLVGATAVAAHFLWPRAPEQTKPVVIETPVGAPPPPANLPAPRQMPVPPAPAPLAPAPGPVAPSPAPVPAGPGEAVADEGLALFAAGRIVEAQKRLSEALRAGVRGAKGKAVRDALGRCSERLQFARHQVDPGDPCSRTYAVVSGDMLTTIGQKFLVPYELLMRVNGLTSTVIYADQPLKVLQGPIHVEILKSAYELQVWLGNVCLAVYPVGLGAGNSTPEGTFLVEKKLKNPPYQPQHKPPSEFRPGGHPENPLGARWIDIGNHYGIHGTIDPASIGGNVSEGCIRMHNRDVEMLYDMVVPGVSKVTIRP
;
A
#
# COMPACT_ATOMS: atom_id res chain seq x y z
N MET A 1 -8.49 -32.90 73.68
CA MET A 1 -7.29 -32.40 74.41
C MET A 1 -6.10 -32.74 73.63
N THR A 2 -5.44 -31.77 73.11
CA THR A 2 -4.04 -31.34 73.11
C THR A 2 -3.64 -30.90 71.70
N THR A 3 -3.56 -29.62 71.56
CA THR A 3 -2.47 -28.68 71.29
C THR A 3 -1.79 -28.79 69.95
N LEU A 4 -2.03 -27.70 69.19
CA LEU A 4 -1.31 -27.20 67.97
C LEU A 4 0.19 -26.99 68.26
N GLY A 5 1.04 -27.47 67.35
CA GLY A 5 2.44 -27.07 67.24
C GLY A 5 2.64 -26.23 65.95
N ARG A 6 2.82 -24.93 66.12
CA ARG A 6 3.29 -24.01 65.08
C ARG A 6 4.80 -24.17 64.89
N THR A 7 5.25 -24.60 63.70
CA THR A 7 6.67 -24.59 63.35
C THR A 7 6.97 -23.27 62.60
N VAL A 8 7.75 -22.40 63.24
CA VAL A 8 8.31 -21.19 62.62
C VAL A 8 9.59 -21.59 61.89
N VAL A 9 9.61 -21.40 60.58
CA VAL A 9 10.85 -21.58 59.80
C VAL A 9 11.54 -20.22 59.72
N THR A 10 12.65 -20.10 60.42
CA THR A 10 13.56 -18.96 60.37
C THR A 10 14.47 -19.12 59.16
N VAL A 11 14.34 -18.23 58.15
CA VAL A 11 15.28 -18.19 57.03
C VAL A 11 16.45 -17.27 57.39
N LEU A 12 17.62 -17.85 57.51
CA LEU A 12 18.88 -17.15 57.75
C LEU A 12 19.40 -16.59 56.41
N VAL A 13 19.42 -15.25 56.26
CA VAL A 13 20.05 -14.58 55.13
C VAL A 13 21.52 -14.38 55.43
N VAL A 14 22.38 -15.15 54.76
CA VAL A 14 23.84 -14.96 54.79
C VAL A 14 24.19 -13.92 53.72
N GLY A 15 24.54 -12.72 54.14
CA GLY A 15 25.09 -11.67 53.28
C GLY A 15 26.56 -11.96 52.95
N VAL A 16 26.87 -12.14 51.68
CA VAL A 16 28.25 -12.14 51.17
C VAL A 16 28.56 -10.76 50.66
N LEU A 17 29.41 -10.04 51.38
CA LEU A 17 30.06 -8.81 50.94
C LEU A 17 31.15 -9.16 49.93
N VAL A 18 30.93 -8.90 48.65
CA VAL A 18 32.00 -8.88 47.64
C VAL A 18 32.31 -7.43 47.29
N GLY A 19 33.58 -7.06 47.62
CA GLY A 19 34.10 -5.71 47.36
C GLY A 19 34.11 -5.38 45.86
N ALA A 20 33.45 -4.28 45.50
CA ALA A 20 33.50 -3.72 44.18
C ALA A 20 34.72 -2.79 44.07
N THR A 21 35.76 -3.23 43.35
CA THR A 21 36.80 -2.34 42.82
C THR A 21 36.18 -1.57 41.64
N ALA A 22 35.96 -0.28 41.84
CA ALA A 22 35.50 0.60 40.79
C ALA A 22 36.62 0.86 39.77
N VAL A 23 36.51 0.25 38.57
CA VAL A 23 37.30 0.66 37.43
C VAL A 23 36.47 1.75 36.71
N ALA A 24 36.87 2.99 36.86
CA ALA A 24 36.30 4.13 36.15
C ALA A 24 36.72 4.06 34.68
N ALA A 25 35.86 3.47 33.84
CA ALA A 25 35.98 3.61 32.40
C ALA A 25 35.49 5.01 32.02
N HIS A 26 36.42 5.90 31.70
CA HIS A 26 36.14 7.21 31.06
C HIS A 26 35.63 6.92 29.64
N PHE A 27 34.32 6.84 29.48
CA PHE A 27 33.66 6.96 28.16
C PHE A 27 33.81 8.43 27.72
N LEU A 28 34.70 8.66 26.77
CA LEU A 28 34.77 9.91 26.03
C LEU A 28 33.51 10.07 25.18
N TRP A 29 32.51 10.75 25.71
CA TRP A 29 31.38 11.24 24.94
C TRP A 29 31.88 12.35 24.02
N PRO A 30 31.63 12.27 22.69
CA PRO A 30 31.97 13.41 21.83
C PRO A 30 31.14 14.61 22.24
N ARG A 31 31.84 15.72 22.56
CA ARG A 31 31.23 17.02 22.90
C ARG A 31 30.36 17.44 21.70
N ALA A 32 29.14 17.89 22.00
CA ALA A 32 28.26 18.54 21.03
C ALA A 32 29.00 19.70 20.36
N PRO A 33 28.83 19.92 19.05
CA PRO A 33 29.44 21.06 18.37
C PRO A 33 28.88 22.35 18.96
N GLU A 34 29.81 23.25 19.26
CA GLU A 34 29.59 24.61 19.76
C GLU A 34 28.67 25.35 18.76
N GLN A 35 27.60 25.92 19.30
CA GLN A 35 26.65 26.70 18.50
C GLN A 35 27.37 27.96 17.97
N THR A 36 27.73 27.94 16.71
CA THR A 36 28.18 29.12 15.97
C THR A 36 27.02 30.10 15.86
N LYS A 37 27.23 31.32 16.37
CA LYS A 37 26.27 32.42 16.25
C LYS A 37 25.92 32.65 14.78
N PRO A 38 24.67 33.00 14.46
CA PRO A 38 24.27 33.28 13.07
C PRO A 38 25.04 34.52 12.58
N VAL A 39 25.72 34.34 11.46
CA VAL A 39 26.30 35.45 10.70
C VAL A 39 25.14 36.19 10.03
N VAL A 40 24.89 37.40 10.47
CA VAL A 40 23.98 38.33 9.80
C VAL A 40 24.66 38.78 8.52
N ILE A 41 24.21 38.29 7.39
CA ILE A 41 24.61 38.80 6.08
C ILE A 41 23.73 40.02 5.81
N GLU A 42 24.32 41.20 5.89
CA GLU A 42 23.70 42.43 5.44
C GLU A 42 23.50 42.34 3.92
N THR A 43 22.24 42.45 3.48
CA THR A 43 21.89 42.57 2.08
C THR A 43 22.33 43.93 1.54
N PRO A 44 23.02 44.01 0.40
CA PRO A 44 23.33 45.28 -0.23
C PRO A 44 22.05 45.95 -0.73
N VAL A 45 21.87 47.18 -0.31
CA VAL A 45 20.84 48.12 -0.72
C VAL A 45 21.07 48.51 -2.19
N GLY A 46 20.02 48.39 -3.02
CA GLY A 46 19.90 49.21 -4.22
C GLY A 46 20.19 48.55 -5.54
N ALA A 47 19.19 47.82 -6.07
CA ALA A 47 19.02 47.74 -7.50
C ALA A 47 17.96 48.76 -7.95
N PRO A 48 18.20 49.55 -9.04
CA PRO A 48 17.23 50.52 -9.53
C PRO A 48 15.97 49.79 -10.09
N PRO A 49 14.77 50.43 -10.03
CA PRO A 49 13.55 49.84 -10.54
C PRO A 49 13.61 49.71 -12.06
N PRO A 50 12.96 48.67 -12.64
CA PRO A 50 12.89 48.51 -14.06
C PRO A 50 12.05 49.63 -14.70
N PRO A 51 12.35 50.04 -15.97
CA PRO A 51 11.65 51.13 -16.61
C PRO A 51 10.18 50.78 -16.85
N ALA A 52 9.35 51.83 -16.70
CA ALA A 52 7.90 51.76 -16.82
C ALA A 52 7.45 51.22 -18.18
N ASN A 53 6.41 50.43 -18.15
CA ASN A 53 5.65 49.85 -19.26
C ASN A 53 5.49 50.72 -20.48
N LEU A 54 5.97 50.25 -21.60
CA LEU A 54 5.45 50.66 -22.92
C LEU A 54 4.10 49.93 -23.14
N PRO A 55 3.05 50.64 -23.60
CA PRO A 55 1.77 50.01 -23.85
C PRO A 55 1.88 49.01 -25.01
N ALA A 56 1.37 47.79 -24.81
CA ALA A 56 1.29 46.75 -25.83
C ALA A 56 0.40 47.26 -27.03
N PRO A 57 0.74 46.91 -28.28
CA PRO A 57 -0.06 47.27 -29.42
C PRO A 57 -1.45 46.64 -29.30
N ARG A 58 -2.50 47.45 -29.45
CA ARG A 58 -3.88 47.00 -29.49
C ARG A 58 -4.06 46.06 -30.68
N GLN A 59 -4.28 44.78 -30.39
CA GLN A 59 -4.79 43.86 -31.39
C GLN A 59 -6.24 44.22 -31.69
N MET A 60 -6.52 44.51 -32.94
CA MET A 60 -7.88 44.68 -33.44
C MET A 60 -8.60 43.32 -33.42
N PRO A 61 -9.87 43.25 -33.02
CA PRO A 61 -10.60 41.99 -33.00
C PRO A 61 -10.76 41.46 -34.44
N VAL A 62 -10.25 40.26 -34.68
CA VAL A 62 -10.52 39.51 -35.91
C VAL A 62 -11.98 39.05 -35.84
N PRO A 63 -12.82 39.31 -36.88
CA PRO A 63 -14.19 38.84 -36.90
C PRO A 63 -14.18 37.28 -36.85
N PRO A 64 -15.10 36.63 -36.11
CA PRO A 64 -15.17 35.19 -36.05
C PRO A 64 -15.47 34.61 -37.44
N ALA A 65 -14.69 33.62 -37.85
CA ALA A 65 -14.95 32.84 -39.06
C ALA A 65 -16.34 32.16 -38.94
N PRO A 66 -17.10 32.07 -40.05
CA PRO A 66 -18.39 31.40 -40.03
C PRO A 66 -18.20 29.93 -39.58
N ALA A 67 -19.02 29.51 -38.62
CA ALA A 67 -19.02 28.13 -38.11
C ALA A 67 -19.25 27.13 -39.26
N PRO A 68 -18.50 26.03 -39.36
CA PRO A 68 -18.78 24.98 -40.30
C PRO A 68 -20.19 24.42 -40.06
N LEU A 69 -20.98 24.30 -41.09
CA LEU A 69 -22.28 23.62 -41.07
C LEU A 69 -22.05 22.21 -40.54
N ALA A 70 -22.76 21.84 -39.48
CA ALA A 70 -22.74 20.48 -38.92
C ALA A 70 -23.13 19.49 -40.03
N PRO A 71 -22.36 18.40 -40.22
CA PRO A 71 -22.76 17.35 -41.16
C PRO A 71 -24.10 16.74 -40.71
N ALA A 72 -24.98 16.51 -41.67
CA ALA A 72 -26.25 15.84 -41.42
C ALA A 72 -26.02 14.50 -40.74
N PRO A 73 -26.89 14.08 -39.81
CA PRO A 73 -26.72 12.79 -39.14
C PRO A 73 -26.76 11.68 -40.19
N GLY A 74 -25.62 10.98 -40.33
CA GLY A 74 -25.53 9.79 -41.17
C GLY A 74 -26.45 8.70 -40.61
N PRO A 75 -26.80 7.68 -41.44
CA PRO A 75 -27.66 6.60 -41.00
C PRO A 75 -27.04 5.93 -39.76
N VAL A 76 -27.84 5.81 -38.69
CA VAL A 76 -27.47 5.16 -37.46
C VAL A 76 -27.12 3.72 -37.82
N ALA A 77 -25.84 3.34 -37.65
CA ALA A 77 -25.40 1.97 -37.83
C ALA A 77 -26.20 1.06 -36.87
N PRO A 78 -26.67 -0.11 -37.34
CA PRO A 78 -27.36 -1.06 -36.44
C PRO A 78 -26.51 -1.35 -35.24
N SER A 79 -27.13 -1.28 -34.06
CA SER A 79 -26.48 -1.65 -32.79
C SER A 79 -25.80 -3.02 -32.95
N PRO A 80 -24.52 -3.19 -32.61
CA PRO A 80 -23.85 -4.47 -32.75
C PRO A 80 -24.65 -5.52 -31.97
N ALA A 81 -24.89 -6.67 -32.61
CA ALA A 81 -25.53 -7.81 -31.96
C ALA A 81 -24.80 -8.14 -30.65
N PRO A 82 -25.51 -8.57 -29.60
CA PRO A 82 -24.87 -8.92 -28.32
C PRO A 82 -23.82 -9.99 -28.57
N VAL A 83 -22.56 -9.67 -28.29
CA VAL A 83 -21.45 -10.63 -28.31
C VAL A 83 -21.81 -11.73 -27.31
N PRO A 84 -21.73 -13.01 -27.68
CA PRO A 84 -22.06 -14.11 -26.76
C PRO A 84 -21.23 -13.97 -25.48
N ALA A 85 -21.90 -14.02 -24.31
CA ALA A 85 -21.29 -13.89 -23.02
C ALA A 85 -20.17 -14.91 -22.88
N GLY A 86 -18.94 -14.43 -22.66
CA GLY A 86 -17.79 -15.29 -22.39
C GLY A 86 -17.98 -16.04 -21.05
N PRO A 87 -17.26 -17.16 -20.84
CA PRO A 87 -17.40 -17.98 -19.63
C PRO A 87 -17.22 -17.18 -18.33
N GLY A 88 -16.46 -16.11 -18.34
CA GLY A 88 -16.29 -15.20 -17.18
C GLY A 88 -17.53 -14.35 -16.88
N GLU A 89 -18.38 -14.06 -17.87
CA GLU A 89 -19.56 -13.22 -17.65
C GLU A 89 -20.68 -13.95 -16.89
N ALA A 90 -20.92 -15.21 -17.19
CA ALA A 90 -21.90 -16.02 -16.47
C ALA A 90 -21.51 -16.21 -15.00
N VAL A 91 -20.23 -16.47 -14.75
CA VAL A 91 -19.68 -16.56 -13.38
C VAL A 91 -19.79 -15.22 -12.64
N ALA A 92 -19.59 -14.10 -13.35
CA ALA A 92 -19.77 -12.76 -12.78
C ALA A 92 -21.23 -12.50 -12.37
N ASP A 93 -22.19 -12.87 -13.23
CA ASP A 93 -23.62 -12.70 -12.93
C ASP A 93 -24.03 -13.52 -11.70
N GLU A 94 -23.56 -14.78 -11.59
CA GLU A 94 -23.78 -15.59 -10.39
C GLU A 94 -23.17 -14.95 -9.15
N GLY A 95 -21.90 -14.49 -9.23
CA GLY A 95 -21.24 -13.84 -8.11
C GLY A 95 -21.92 -12.55 -7.65
N LEU A 96 -22.38 -11.72 -8.59
CA LEU A 96 -23.14 -10.50 -8.30
C LEU A 96 -24.50 -10.80 -7.66
N ALA A 97 -25.20 -11.85 -8.12
CA ALA A 97 -26.45 -12.31 -7.54
C ALA A 97 -26.27 -12.80 -6.09
N LEU A 98 -25.21 -13.57 -5.84
CA LEU A 98 -24.84 -14.00 -4.49
C LEU A 98 -24.52 -12.81 -3.58
N PHE A 99 -23.81 -11.81 -4.11
CA PHE A 99 -23.51 -10.58 -3.38
C PHE A 99 -24.80 -9.83 -3.01
N ALA A 100 -25.72 -9.68 -3.95
CA ALA A 100 -27.02 -9.03 -3.72
C ALA A 100 -27.87 -9.80 -2.70
N ALA A 101 -27.77 -11.13 -2.66
CA ALA A 101 -28.42 -11.99 -1.69
C ALA A 101 -27.76 -12.00 -0.29
N GLY A 102 -26.65 -11.27 -0.10
CA GLY A 102 -25.89 -11.20 1.17
C GLY A 102 -25.04 -12.44 1.46
N ARG A 103 -24.87 -13.37 0.52
CA ARG A 103 -24.02 -14.55 0.62
C ARG A 103 -22.55 -14.18 0.31
N ILE A 104 -21.96 -13.40 1.21
CA ILE A 104 -20.72 -12.64 0.94
C ILE A 104 -19.51 -13.54 0.68
N VAL A 105 -19.34 -14.64 1.43
CA VAL A 105 -18.22 -15.58 1.25
C VAL A 105 -18.28 -16.25 -0.11
N GLU A 106 -19.44 -16.73 -0.48
CA GLU A 106 -19.66 -17.39 -1.76
C GLU A 106 -19.58 -16.41 -2.93
N ALA A 107 -20.12 -15.21 -2.75
CA ALA A 107 -20.00 -14.12 -3.71
C ALA A 107 -18.53 -13.79 -3.98
N GLN A 108 -17.71 -13.61 -2.93
CA GLN A 108 -16.30 -13.30 -3.08
C GLN A 108 -15.55 -14.38 -3.87
N LYS A 109 -15.84 -15.65 -3.60
CA LYS A 109 -15.26 -16.77 -4.35
C LYS A 109 -15.63 -16.69 -5.84
N ARG A 110 -16.93 -16.58 -6.18
CA ARG A 110 -17.39 -16.54 -7.57
C ARG A 110 -16.92 -15.30 -8.32
N LEU A 111 -16.93 -14.14 -7.66
CA LEU A 111 -16.42 -12.90 -8.24
C LEU A 111 -14.89 -12.98 -8.49
N SER A 112 -14.13 -13.64 -7.61
CA SER A 112 -12.69 -13.88 -7.82
C SER A 112 -12.45 -14.81 -9.03
N GLU A 113 -13.27 -15.84 -9.21
CA GLU A 113 -13.24 -16.72 -10.38
C GLU A 113 -13.56 -15.94 -11.67
N ALA A 114 -14.59 -15.09 -11.65
CA ALA A 114 -14.95 -14.23 -12.78
C ALA A 114 -13.81 -13.26 -13.15
N LEU A 115 -13.15 -12.67 -12.16
CA LEU A 115 -12.00 -11.77 -12.37
C LEU A 115 -10.84 -12.53 -13.04
N ARG A 116 -10.51 -13.74 -12.56
CA ARG A 116 -9.50 -14.62 -13.19
C ARG A 116 -9.87 -15.03 -14.62
N ALA A 117 -11.15 -15.21 -14.91
CA ALA A 117 -11.66 -15.48 -16.25
C ALA A 117 -11.62 -14.25 -17.17
N GLY A 118 -11.16 -13.10 -16.68
CA GLY A 118 -10.89 -11.92 -17.47
C GLY A 118 -12.14 -11.08 -17.79
N VAL A 119 -13.17 -11.09 -16.94
CA VAL A 119 -14.35 -10.22 -17.13
C VAL A 119 -13.94 -8.74 -17.22
N ARG A 120 -14.46 -8.03 -18.21
CA ARG A 120 -14.07 -6.65 -18.57
C ARG A 120 -15.28 -5.71 -18.64
N GLY A 121 -15.01 -4.45 -19.00
CA GLY A 121 -16.06 -3.44 -19.21
C GLY A 121 -16.86 -3.12 -17.96
N ALA A 122 -18.11 -2.76 -18.13
CA ALA A 122 -19.02 -2.36 -17.04
C ALA A 122 -19.24 -3.51 -16.03
N LYS A 123 -19.38 -4.75 -16.52
CA LYS A 123 -19.52 -5.94 -15.66
C LYS A 123 -18.25 -6.19 -14.85
N GLY A 124 -17.07 -6.08 -15.47
CA GLY A 124 -15.79 -6.18 -14.77
C GLY A 124 -15.63 -5.10 -13.68
N LYS A 125 -16.11 -3.88 -13.93
CA LYS A 125 -16.15 -2.84 -12.89
C LYS A 125 -17.05 -3.25 -11.72
N ALA A 126 -18.27 -3.74 -12.01
CA ALA A 126 -19.19 -4.18 -10.96
C ALA A 126 -18.60 -5.34 -10.13
N VAL A 127 -17.89 -6.28 -10.76
CA VAL A 127 -17.17 -7.37 -10.08
C VAL A 127 -16.11 -6.82 -9.14
N ARG A 128 -15.27 -5.88 -9.58
CA ARG A 128 -14.23 -5.26 -8.73
C ARG A 128 -14.82 -4.49 -7.56
N ASP A 129 -15.88 -3.71 -7.79
CA ASP A 129 -16.57 -2.97 -6.75
C ASP A 129 -17.21 -3.91 -5.70
N ALA A 130 -17.80 -5.02 -6.13
CA ALA A 130 -18.36 -6.02 -5.24
C ALA A 130 -17.28 -6.79 -4.45
N LEU A 131 -16.15 -7.16 -5.09
CA LEU A 131 -15.00 -7.77 -4.43
C LEU A 131 -14.44 -6.88 -3.32
N GLY A 132 -14.26 -5.58 -3.58
CA GLY A 132 -13.82 -4.63 -2.56
C GLY A 132 -14.73 -4.65 -1.34
N ARG A 133 -16.05 -4.59 -1.54
CA ARG A 133 -17.05 -4.65 -0.45
C ARG A 133 -17.06 -6.00 0.28
N CYS A 134 -16.86 -7.12 -0.43
CA CYS A 134 -16.69 -8.43 0.22
C CYS A 134 -15.47 -8.42 1.15
N SER A 135 -14.33 -7.94 0.67
CA SER A 135 -13.09 -7.90 1.43
C SER A 135 -13.17 -6.95 2.63
N GLU A 136 -13.80 -5.79 2.47
CA GLU A 136 -14.07 -4.87 3.58
C GLU A 136 -14.86 -5.56 4.70
N ARG A 137 -15.86 -6.36 4.34
CA ARG A 137 -16.69 -7.07 5.31
C ARG A 137 -16.02 -8.31 5.89
N LEU A 138 -15.32 -9.11 5.10
CA LEU A 138 -14.75 -10.38 5.52
C LEU A 138 -13.34 -10.21 6.11
N GLN A 139 -12.40 -9.63 5.35
CA GLN A 139 -11.01 -9.58 5.74
C GLN A 139 -10.63 -8.31 6.52
N PHE A 140 -11.18 -7.14 6.14
CA PHE A 140 -10.78 -5.86 6.72
C PHE A 140 -11.71 -5.31 7.82
N ALA A 141 -12.89 -5.92 8.04
CA ALA A 141 -13.71 -5.62 9.21
C ALA A 141 -12.95 -5.93 10.50
N ARG A 142 -12.90 -4.96 11.41
CA ARG A 142 -12.12 -5.08 12.66
C ARG A 142 -12.72 -6.14 13.58
N HIS A 143 -11.86 -6.99 14.13
CA HIS A 143 -12.19 -8.04 15.12
C HIS A 143 -13.23 -9.08 14.67
N GLN A 144 -13.84 -8.91 13.51
CA GLN A 144 -14.89 -9.83 13.03
C GLN A 144 -14.27 -10.91 12.15
N VAL A 145 -14.51 -12.16 12.51
CA VAL A 145 -14.17 -13.33 11.70
C VAL A 145 -15.49 -14.00 11.32
N ASP A 146 -15.75 -14.11 10.02
CA ASP A 146 -16.87 -14.90 9.52
C ASP A 146 -16.46 -16.38 9.55
N PRO A 147 -17.23 -17.28 10.19
CA PRO A 147 -16.89 -18.70 10.27
C PRO A 147 -16.75 -19.39 8.91
N GLY A 148 -17.40 -18.84 7.88
CA GLY A 148 -17.32 -19.34 6.50
C GLY A 148 -16.15 -18.80 5.70
N ASP A 149 -15.42 -17.77 6.20
CA ASP A 149 -14.28 -17.17 5.51
C ASP A 149 -13.02 -18.05 5.65
N PRO A 150 -12.52 -18.69 4.59
CA PRO A 150 -11.32 -19.51 4.66
C PRO A 150 -10.03 -18.69 4.80
N CYS A 151 -10.10 -17.38 4.60
CA CYS A 151 -8.96 -16.47 4.57
C CYS A 151 -8.58 -15.95 5.95
N SER A 152 -9.51 -15.98 6.92
CA SER A 152 -9.28 -15.41 8.25
C SER A 152 -9.71 -16.36 9.37
N ARG A 153 -9.10 -16.17 10.55
CA ARG A 153 -9.49 -16.87 11.77
C ARG A 153 -9.14 -16.06 13.02
N THR A 154 -9.70 -16.46 14.14
CA THR A 154 -9.28 -15.96 15.47
C THR A 154 -8.06 -16.71 15.95
N TYR A 155 -7.08 -15.97 16.48
CA TYR A 155 -5.90 -16.49 17.16
C TYR A 155 -5.83 -15.93 18.58
N ALA A 156 -5.74 -16.79 19.58
CA ALA A 156 -5.47 -16.38 20.95
C ALA A 156 -3.98 -16.18 21.15
N VAL A 157 -3.58 -14.99 21.57
CA VAL A 157 -2.18 -14.63 21.85
C VAL A 157 -1.63 -15.52 22.97
N VAL A 158 -0.47 -16.12 22.73
CA VAL A 158 0.23 -16.93 23.75
C VAL A 158 1.29 -16.06 24.44
N SER A 159 1.57 -16.36 25.71
CA SER A 159 2.63 -15.67 26.45
C SER A 159 3.96 -15.72 25.69
N GLY A 160 4.60 -14.57 25.49
CA GLY A 160 5.83 -14.41 24.70
C GLY A 160 5.61 -14.08 23.22
N ASP A 161 4.36 -14.07 22.72
CA ASP A 161 4.06 -13.64 21.36
C ASP A 161 4.33 -12.13 21.17
N MET A 162 4.82 -11.82 19.97
CA MET A 162 4.88 -10.46 19.43
C MET A 162 4.08 -10.42 18.12
N LEU A 163 3.53 -9.26 17.76
CA LEU A 163 2.82 -9.13 16.47
C LEU A 163 3.70 -9.54 15.27
N THR A 164 5.00 -9.32 15.35
CA THR A 164 5.96 -9.74 14.31
C THR A 164 6.07 -11.26 14.22
N THR A 165 6.14 -11.98 15.33
CA THR A 165 6.20 -13.47 15.35
C THR A 165 4.88 -14.08 14.91
N ILE A 166 3.75 -13.50 15.33
CA ILE A 166 2.43 -13.90 14.83
C ILE A 166 2.33 -13.66 13.31
N GLY A 167 2.80 -12.49 12.83
CA GLY A 167 2.83 -12.19 11.40
C GLY A 167 3.66 -13.19 10.60
N GLN A 168 4.84 -13.57 11.09
CA GLN A 168 5.67 -14.61 10.47
C GLN A 168 4.96 -15.97 10.43
N LYS A 169 4.30 -16.37 11.52
CA LYS A 169 3.53 -17.62 11.61
C LYS A 169 2.41 -17.69 10.56
N PHE A 170 1.77 -16.58 10.28
CA PHE A 170 0.65 -16.51 9.34
C PHE A 170 1.04 -15.94 7.97
N LEU A 171 2.31 -15.65 7.72
CA LEU A 171 2.85 -15.12 6.48
C LEU A 171 2.17 -13.80 6.05
N VAL A 172 1.91 -12.93 7.04
CA VAL A 172 1.35 -11.59 6.85
C VAL A 172 2.16 -10.55 7.65
N PRO A 173 2.22 -9.28 7.22
CA PRO A 173 2.91 -8.24 7.98
C PRO A 173 2.19 -7.94 9.31
N TYR A 174 2.93 -7.54 10.32
CA TYR A 174 2.34 -7.08 11.58
C TYR A 174 1.46 -5.84 11.40
N GLU A 175 1.74 -5.01 10.40
CA GLU A 175 0.91 -3.86 10.04
C GLU A 175 -0.51 -4.29 9.65
N LEU A 176 -0.64 -5.40 8.91
CA LEU A 176 -1.94 -5.95 8.58
C LEU A 176 -2.68 -6.45 9.84
N LEU A 177 -1.96 -7.13 10.75
CA LEU A 177 -2.54 -7.55 12.03
C LEU A 177 -3.02 -6.36 12.86
N MET A 178 -2.24 -5.28 12.91
CA MET A 178 -2.68 -4.04 13.57
C MET A 178 -3.96 -3.48 12.93
N ARG A 179 -3.99 -3.39 11.61
CA ARG A 179 -5.12 -2.84 10.85
C ARG A 179 -6.42 -3.60 11.09
N VAL A 180 -6.40 -4.93 10.91
CA VAL A 180 -7.61 -5.76 11.02
C VAL A 180 -8.10 -5.93 12.47
N ASN A 181 -7.26 -5.58 13.44
CA ASN A 181 -7.60 -5.59 14.87
C ASN A 181 -7.75 -4.18 15.45
N GLY A 182 -7.64 -3.12 14.65
CA GLY A 182 -7.76 -1.74 15.11
C GLY A 182 -6.73 -1.35 16.18
N LEU A 183 -5.55 -2.00 16.19
CA LEU A 183 -4.50 -1.73 17.15
C LEU A 183 -3.76 -0.45 16.79
N THR A 184 -3.55 0.41 17.78
CA THR A 184 -2.78 1.66 17.65
C THR A 184 -1.32 1.52 18.08
N SER A 185 -1.00 0.40 18.74
CA SER A 185 0.36 0.04 19.17
C SER A 185 0.63 -1.45 18.95
N THR A 186 1.89 -1.87 19.05
CA THR A 186 2.29 -3.26 18.92
C THR A 186 2.14 -4.07 20.21
N VAL A 187 1.66 -3.46 21.29
CA VAL A 187 1.44 -4.12 22.58
C VAL A 187 0.21 -5.02 22.49
N ILE A 188 0.39 -6.28 22.85
CA ILE A 188 -0.64 -7.32 22.92
C ILE A 188 -0.52 -8.08 24.25
N TYR A 189 -1.57 -8.76 24.68
CA TYR A 189 -1.62 -9.46 25.95
C TYR A 189 -1.96 -10.93 25.72
N ALA A 190 -1.45 -11.80 26.63
CA ALA A 190 -1.83 -13.21 26.61
C ALA A 190 -3.37 -13.37 26.65
N ASP A 191 -3.88 -14.39 25.96
CA ASP A 191 -5.31 -14.69 25.77
C ASP A 191 -6.10 -13.65 24.96
N GLN A 192 -5.47 -12.55 24.54
CA GLN A 192 -6.13 -11.58 23.67
C GLN A 192 -6.52 -12.24 22.34
N PRO A 193 -7.80 -12.20 21.92
CA PRO A 193 -8.20 -12.71 20.62
C PRO A 193 -7.79 -11.71 19.51
N LEU A 194 -7.05 -12.18 18.54
CA LEU A 194 -6.70 -11.44 17.35
C LEU A 194 -7.28 -12.09 16.11
N LYS A 195 -7.86 -11.27 15.24
CA LYS A 195 -8.14 -11.68 13.87
C LYS A 195 -6.83 -11.80 13.11
N VAL A 196 -6.60 -12.92 12.43
CA VAL A 196 -5.44 -13.14 11.58
C VAL A 196 -5.87 -13.61 10.19
N LEU A 197 -5.23 -13.07 9.16
CA LEU A 197 -5.36 -13.59 7.80
C LEU A 197 -4.31 -14.68 7.59
N GLN A 198 -4.63 -15.68 6.76
CA GLN A 198 -3.75 -16.81 6.49
C GLN A 198 -3.03 -16.64 5.13
N GLY A 199 -1.94 -15.87 5.15
CA GLY A 199 -1.11 -15.60 3.96
C GLY A 199 -0.47 -16.84 3.34
N PRO A 200 0.42 -16.70 2.35
CA PRO A 200 0.92 -15.41 1.87
C PRO A 200 -0.03 -14.68 0.94
N ILE A 201 0.08 -13.35 0.95
CA ILE A 201 -0.61 -12.47 -0.01
C ILE A 201 0.32 -12.21 -1.19
N HIS A 202 -0.18 -12.33 -2.40
CA HIS A 202 0.53 -12.12 -3.65
C HIS A 202 -0.12 -11.02 -4.49
N VAL A 203 0.61 -10.51 -5.46
CA VAL A 203 0.19 -9.44 -6.35
C VAL A 203 0.26 -9.92 -7.80
N GLU A 204 -0.76 -9.62 -8.59
CA GLU A 204 -0.73 -9.76 -10.04
C GLU A 204 -0.95 -8.39 -10.69
N ILE A 205 -0.13 -8.04 -11.69
CA ILE A 205 -0.25 -6.79 -12.43
C ILE A 205 -0.55 -7.15 -13.89
N LEU A 206 -1.66 -6.62 -14.39
CA LEU A 206 -2.10 -6.77 -15.77
C LEU A 206 -1.83 -5.46 -16.51
N LYS A 207 -0.77 -5.44 -17.33
CA LYS A 207 -0.31 -4.23 -18.02
C LYS A 207 -1.36 -3.69 -18.98
N SER A 208 -1.99 -4.57 -19.76
CA SER A 208 -3.06 -4.22 -20.70
C SER A 208 -4.30 -3.60 -20.05
N ALA A 209 -4.49 -3.82 -18.76
CA ALA A 209 -5.62 -3.27 -18.00
C ALA A 209 -5.23 -2.10 -17.09
N TYR A 210 -3.94 -1.80 -16.92
CA TYR A 210 -3.42 -0.88 -15.90
C TYR A 210 -3.95 -1.21 -14.51
N GLU A 211 -3.87 -2.50 -14.15
CA GLU A 211 -4.55 -3.02 -12.98
C GLU A 211 -3.59 -3.86 -12.14
N LEU A 212 -3.62 -3.63 -10.82
CA LEU A 212 -2.93 -4.40 -9.81
C LEU A 212 -3.96 -5.13 -8.95
N GLN A 213 -3.88 -6.44 -8.92
CA GLN A 213 -4.76 -7.33 -8.15
C GLN A 213 -4.02 -7.92 -6.97
N VAL A 214 -4.65 -7.93 -5.79
CA VAL A 214 -4.11 -8.49 -4.55
C VAL A 214 -4.82 -9.80 -4.23
N TRP A 215 -4.07 -10.87 -4.11
CA TRP A 215 -4.60 -12.23 -3.98
C TRP A 215 -4.17 -12.91 -2.68
N LEU A 216 -5.10 -13.55 -2.01
CA LEU A 216 -4.88 -14.48 -0.91
C LEU A 216 -5.37 -15.86 -1.34
N GLY A 217 -4.45 -16.71 -1.77
CA GLY A 217 -4.80 -17.97 -2.45
C GLY A 217 -5.63 -17.71 -3.72
N ASN A 218 -6.87 -18.17 -3.72
CA ASN A 218 -7.80 -17.98 -4.84
C ASN A 218 -8.77 -16.82 -4.66
N VAL A 219 -8.66 -16.08 -3.56
CA VAL A 219 -9.55 -14.96 -3.23
C VAL A 219 -8.85 -13.64 -3.58
N CYS A 220 -9.50 -12.82 -4.41
CA CYS A 220 -9.06 -11.46 -4.68
C CYS A 220 -9.51 -10.54 -3.55
N LEU A 221 -8.53 -9.92 -2.87
CA LEU A 221 -8.77 -9.00 -1.76
C LEU A 221 -9.01 -7.57 -2.22
N ALA A 222 -8.33 -7.15 -3.27
CA ALA A 222 -8.41 -5.78 -3.77
C ALA A 222 -7.93 -5.69 -5.23
N VAL A 223 -8.42 -4.68 -5.92
CA VAL A 223 -8.00 -4.32 -7.27
C VAL A 223 -7.75 -2.82 -7.31
N TYR A 224 -6.57 -2.42 -7.76
CA TYR A 224 -6.13 -1.03 -7.82
C TYR A 224 -5.73 -0.63 -9.23
N PRO A 225 -6.05 0.58 -9.68
CA PRO A 225 -5.50 1.13 -10.91
C PRO A 225 -4.03 1.48 -10.71
N VAL A 226 -3.21 1.31 -11.75
CA VAL A 226 -1.78 1.59 -11.70
C VAL A 226 -1.32 2.41 -12.92
N GLY A 227 -0.21 3.17 -12.74
CA GLY A 227 0.58 3.72 -13.81
C GLY A 227 1.80 2.84 -14.07
N LEU A 228 2.22 2.74 -15.32
CA LEU A 228 3.29 1.84 -15.76
C LEU A 228 4.43 2.61 -16.46
N GLY A 229 5.46 1.88 -16.86
CA GLY A 229 6.62 2.42 -17.57
C GLY A 229 6.32 2.80 -19.01
N ALA A 230 6.86 3.95 -19.45
CA ALA A 230 6.80 4.42 -20.81
C ALA A 230 7.49 3.40 -21.76
N GLY A 231 6.97 3.28 -22.99
CA GLY A 231 7.56 2.37 -23.97
C GLY A 231 7.55 0.91 -23.55
N ASN A 232 6.61 0.50 -22.71
CA ASN A 232 6.50 -0.87 -22.17
C ASN A 232 7.70 -1.28 -21.27
N SER A 233 8.40 -0.32 -20.64
CA SER A 233 9.59 -0.57 -19.81
C SER A 233 9.31 -1.28 -18.49
N THR A 234 8.04 -1.38 -18.04
CA THR A 234 7.68 -2.24 -16.89
C THR A 234 7.93 -3.71 -17.26
N PRO A 235 8.84 -4.41 -16.57
CA PRO A 235 9.25 -5.77 -16.94
C PRO A 235 8.12 -6.77 -16.68
N GLU A 236 8.03 -7.80 -17.53
CA GLU A 236 7.17 -8.95 -17.31
C GLU A 236 7.92 -10.06 -16.56
N GLY A 237 7.19 -10.85 -15.79
CA GLY A 237 7.76 -11.94 -15.01
C GLY A 237 7.22 -12.03 -13.60
N THR A 238 7.85 -12.87 -12.79
CA THR A 238 7.52 -13.01 -11.37
C THR A 238 8.71 -12.56 -10.53
N PHE A 239 8.45 -11.60 -9.67
CA PHE A 239 9.41 -10.95 -8.78
C PHE A 239 9.06 -11.27 -7.34
N LEU A 240 10.05 -11.17 -6.45
CA LEU A 240 9.86 -11.27 -5.02
C LEU A 240 9.87 -9.86 -4.43
N VAL A 241 9.00 -9.57 -3.47
CA VAL A 241 9.14 -8.35 -2.68
C VAL A 241 10.41 -8.48 -1.85
N GLU A 242 11.40 -7.59 -2.05
CA GLU A 242 12.69 -7.64 -1.36
C GLU A 242 12.68 -6.81 -0.07
N LYS A 243 12.17 -5.59 -0.14
CA LYS A 243 12.05 -4.68 1.01
C LYS A 243 10.91 -3.69 0.85
N LYS A 244 10.56 -3.05 1.95
CA LYS A 244 9.50 -2.02 2.00
C LYS A 244 10.00 -0.80 2.78
N LEU A 245 9.69 0.41 2.30
CA LEU A 245 10.04 1.67 2.96
C LEU A 245 8.80 2.55 3.12
N LYS A 246 8.65 3.13 4.32
CA LYS A 246 7.71 4.23 4.60
C LYS A 246 8.43 5.54 4.34
N ASN A 247 7.78 6.46 3.64
CA ASN A 247 8.36 7.75 3.26
C ASN A 247 9.77 7.59 2.68
N PRO A 248 9.91 6.88 1.53
CA PRO A 248 11.22 6.62 0.95
C PRO A 248 11.89 7.93 0.52
N PRO A 249 13.21 8.10 0.71
CA PRO A 249 13.91 9.19 0.05
C PRO A 249 14.00 8.91 -1.45
N TYR A 250 13.86 9.94 -2.26
CA TYR A 250 14.07 9.88 -3.70
C TYR A 250 15.48 10.36 -4.03
N GLN A 251 16.27 9.48 -4.60
CA GLN A 251 17.60 9.79 -5.11
C GLN A 251 17.71 9.21 -6.50
N PRO A 252 17.46 10.02 -7.54
CA PRO A 252 17.54 9.56 -8.92
C PRO A 252 18.98 9.22 -9.30
N GLN A 253 19.16 8.09 -9.98
CA GLN A 253 20.45 7.72 -10.54
C GLN A 253 20.78 8.65 -11.71
N HIS A 254 22.05 8.99 -11.87
CA HIS A 254 22.55 9.83 -12.96
C HIS A 254 22.00 11.26 -13.04
N LYS A 255 21.39 11.75 -11.96
CA LYS A 255 20.91 13.12 -11.87
C LYS A 255 21.66 13.92 -10.78
N PRO A 256 21.68 15.26 -10.86
CA PRO A 256 22.41 16.06 -9.90
C PRO A 256 21.83 15.92 -8.49
N PRO A 257 22.67 16.10 -7.43
CA PRO A 257 22.20 16.03 -6.04
C PRO A 257 21.06 16.98 -5.69
N SER A 258 20.87 18.05 -6.47
CA SER A 258 19.76 19.00 -6.31
C SER A 258 18.38 18.38 -6.55
N GLU A 259 18.32 17.22 -7.23
CA GLU A 259 17.09 16.47 -7.44
C GLU A 259 16.76 15.48 -6.30
N PHE A 260 17.63 15.37 -5.29
CA PHE A 260 17.32 14.60 -4.09
C PHE A 260 16.09 15.17 -3.38
N ARG A 261 15.18 14.29 -2.97
CA ARG A 261 14.03 14.64 -2.13
C ARG A 261 14.00 13.73 -0.91
N PRO A 262 14.04 14.29 0.30
CA PRO A 262 13.93 13.48 1.51
C PRO A 262 12.56 12.80 1.59
N GLY A 263 12.47 11.77 2.44
CA GLY A 263 11.21 11.08 2.70
C GLY A 263 10.15 12.03 3.27
N GLY A 264 8.94 11.98 2.73
CA GLY A 264 7.83 12.86 3.12
C GLY A 264 7.87 14.27 2.53
N HIS A 265 8.86 14.60 1.69
CA HIS A 265 8.88 15.89 0.99
C HIS A 265 7.69 15.97 0.00
N PRO A 266 6.98 17.12 -0.09
CA PRO A 266 5.80 17.27 -0.96
C PRO A 266 6.08 16.96 -2.44
N GLU A 267 7.29 17.26 -2.92
CA GLU A 267 7.71 17.02 -4.30
C GLU A 267 8.40 15.65 -4.50
N ASN A 268 8.36 14.75 -3.52
CA ASN A 268 8.97 13.45 -3.67
C ASN A 268 8.10 12.56 -4.58
N PRO A 269 8.57 12.19 -5.79
CA PRO A 269 7.76 11.47 -6.77
C PRO A 269 7.42 10.03 -6.35
N LEU A 270 8.11 9.47 -5.34
CA LEU A 270 7.83 8.13 -4.82
C LEU A 270 6.63 8.09 -3.88
N GLY A 271 6.12 9.25 -3.46
CA GLY A 271 4.98 9.32 -2.55
C GLY A 271 5.22 8.66 -1.19
N ALA A 272 4.18 8.07 -0.62
CA ALA A 272 4.16 7.63 0.77
C ALA A 272 4.89 6.32 1.05
N ARG A 273 5.02 5.44 0.06
CA ARG A 273 5.57 4.08 0.22
C ARG A 273 6.40 3.66 -0.99
N TRP A 274 7.37 2.78 -0.73
CA TRP A 274 8.13 2.04 -1.72
C TRP A 274 8.11 0.55 -1.37
N ILE A 275 7.78 -0.29 -2.34
CA ILE A 275 7.84 -1.75 -2.27
C ILE A 275 8.79 -2.20 -3.36
N ASP A 276 9.99 -2.62 -2.97
CA ASP A 276 11.06 -3.07 -3.85
C ASP A 276 10.75 -4.47 -4.37
N ILE A 277 10.86 -4.66 -5.67
CA ILE A 277 10.68 -5.96 -6.33
C ILE A 277 11.96 -6.44 -7.06
N GLY A 278 13.09 -5.83 -6.72
CA GLY A 278 14.39 -6.15 -7.29
C GLY A 278 14.68 -5.43 -8.62
N ASN A 279 15.92 -5.52 -9.06
CA ASN A 279 16.40 -4.96 -10.34
C ASN A 279 16.08 -3.47 -10.53
N HIS A 280 16.09 -2.68 -9.45
CA HIS A 280 15.73 -1.25 -9.41
C HIS A 280 14.26 -0.95 -9.73
N TYR A 281 13.39 -1.94 -9.83
CA TYR A 281 11.96 -1.76 -9.98
C TYR A 281 11.25 -1.76 -8.64
N GLY A 282 10.16 -1.01 -8.57
CA GLY A 282 9.33 -0.94 -7.37
C GLY A 282 7.90 -0.56 -7.65
N ILE A 283 7.05 -0.82 -6.65
CA ILE A 283 5.69 -0.32 -6.59
C ILE A 283 5.68 0.82 -5.57
N HIS A 284 5.21 2.00 -5.97
CA HIS A 284 5.28 3.18 -5.12
C HIS A 284 4.09 4.12 -5.29
N GLY A 285 3.97 5.09 -4.39
CA GLY A 285 2.98 6.15 -4.48
C GLY A 285 3.29 7.16 -5.59
N THR A 286 2.53 8.23 -5.66
CA THR A 286 2.80 9.31 -6.62
C THR A 286 2.33 10.66 -6.09
N ILE A 287 2.99 11.73 -6.52
CA ILE A 287 2.51 13.12 -6.38
C ILE A 287 1.71 13.57 -7.60
N ASP A 288 1.69 12.74 -8.65
CA ASP A 288 0.94 12.96 -9.88
C ASP A 288 -0.13 11.88 -10.08
N PRO A 289 -1.34 12.06 -9.50
CA PRO A 289 -2.42 11.08 -9.63
C PRO A 289 -2.91 10.90 -11.08
N ALA A 290 -2.69 11.87 -11.96
CA ALA A 290 -3.07 11.79 -13.37
C ALA A 290 -2.21 10.77 -14.15
N SER A 291 -1.06 10.37 -13.60
CA SER A 291 -0.20 9.34 -14.17
C SER A 291 -0.75 7.91 -14.04
N ILE A 292 -1.78 7.70 -13.21
CA ILE A 292 -2.43 6.41 -13.05
C ILE A 292 -3.30 6.10 -14.26
N GLY A 293 -3.16 4.89 -14.81
CA GLY A 293 -3.79 4.47 -16.07
C GLY A 293 -2.97 4.83 -17.31
N GLY A 294 -1.76 5.38 -17.15
CA GLY A 294 -0.85 5.76 -18.22
C GLY A 294 0.52 5.06 -18.16
N ASN A 295 1.30 5.22 -19.23
CA ASN A 295 2.67 4.74 -19.35
C ASN A 295 3.64 5.92 -19.26
N VAL A 296 4.05 6.31 -18.04
CA VAL A 296 4.79 7.56 -17.80
C VAL A 296 6.03 7.41 -16.90
N SER A 297 6.28 6.24 -16.34
CA SER A 297 7.45 5.99 -15.49
C SER A 297 8.64 5.42 -16.29
N GLU A 298 9.78 5.28 -15.64
CA GLU A 298 10.97 4.61 -16.21
C GLU A 298 10.92 3.08 -16.04
N GLY A 299 9.75 2.52 -15.66
CA GLY A 299 9.53 1.08 -15.48
C GLY A 299 8.87 0.71 -14.15
N CYS A 300 8.93 1.58 -13.14
CA CYS A 300 8.26 1.38 -11.87
C CYS A 300 6.73 1.40 -12.00
N ILE A 301 6.06 0.79 -11.05
CA ILE A 301 4.60 0.74 -10.96
C ILE A 301 4.13 1.83 -10.00
N ARG A 302 3.33 2.78 -10.51
CA ARG A 302 2.77 3.86 -9.73
C ARG A 302 1.38 3.52 -9.22
N MET A 303 1.08 3.88 -7.97
CA MET A 303 -0.23 3.77 -7.35
C MET A 303 -0.64 5.09 -6.70
N HIS A 304 -1.93 5.29 -6.46
CA HIS A 304 -2.35 6.34 -5.55
C HIS A 304 -1.75 6.10 -4.15
N ASN A 305 -1.40 7.16 -3.42
CA ASN A 305 -0.76 7.03 -2.12
C ASN A 305 -1.58 6.19 -1.13
N ARG A 306 -2.90 6.39 -1.09
CA ARG A 306 -3.81 5.60 -0.25
C ARG A 306 -3.74 4.10 -0.57
N ASP A 307 -3.67 3.75 -1.86
CA ASP A 307 -3.71 2.36 -2.32
C ASP A 307 -2.38 1.66 -2.05
N VAL A 308 -1.24 2.34 -2.28
CA VAL A 308 0.07 1.76 -1.97
C VAL A 308 0.30 1.61 -0.46
N GLU A 309 -0.32 2.44 0.38
CA GLU A 309 -0.31 2.26 1.84
C GLU A 309 -1.06 0.99 2.25
N MET A 310 -2.20 0.71 1.63
CA MET A 310 -2.92 -0.53 1.84
C MET A 310 -2.11 -1.74 1.36
N LEU A 311 -1.54 -1.68 0.17
CA LEU A 311 -0.70 -2.75 -0.37
C LEU A 311 0.53 -3.00 0.50
N TYR A 312 1.19 -1.93 0.97
CA TYR A 312 2.34 -2.00 1.87
C TYR A 312 2.03 -2.81 3.14
N ASP A 313 0.85 -2.61 3.72
CA ASP A 313 0.44 -3.33 4.93
C ASP A 313 0.09 -4.81 4.64
N MET A 314 -0.04 -5.22 3.38
CA MET A 314 -0.43 -6.58 3.00
C MET A 314 0.73 -7.48 2.54
N VAL A 315 1.81 -6.91 1.98
CA VAL A 315 2.91 -7.71 1.40
C VAL A 315 4.07 -7.92 2.37
N VAL A 316 4.67 -9.12 2.32
CA VAL A 316 5.78 -9.55 3.20
C VAL A 316 7.07 -9.67 2.38
N PRO A 317 8.15 -8.95 2.74
CA PRO A 317 9.47 -9.14 2.14
C PRO A 317 9.95 -10.59 2.25
N GLY A 318 10.55 -11.10 1.17
CA GLY A 318 11.02 -12.48 1.09
C GLY A 318 9.94 -13.54 0.91
N VAL A 319 8.64 -13.15 0.89
CA VAL A 319 7.51 -14.09 0.82
C VAL A 319 6.52 -13.74 -0.28
N SER A 320 6.08 -12.48 -0.35
CA SER A 320 5.09 -12.04 -1.34
C SER A 320 5.68 -11.98 -2.73
N LYS A 321 5.00 -12.56 -3.71
CA LYS A 321 5.36 -12.50 -5.12
C LYS A 321 4.56 -11.44 -5.84
N VAL A 322 5.19 -10.79 -6.82
CA VAL A 322 4.58 -9.85 -7.74
C VAL A 322 4.73 -10.43 -9.14
N THR A 323 3.63 -10.82 -9.76
CA THR A 323 3.61 -11.37 -11.12
C THR A 323 3.09 -10.29 -12.07
N ILE A 324 3.90 -9.90 -13.05
CA ILE A 324 3.57 -8.88 -14.04
C ILE A 324 3.35 -9.56 -15.38
N ARG A 325 2.17 -9.34 -15.96
CA ARG A 325 1.71 -9.93 -17.22
C ARG A 325 1.31 -8.85 -18.22
N PRO A 326 1.28 -9.19 -19.52
CA PRO A 326 0.79 -8.30 -20.58
C PRO A 326 -0.59 -7.71 -20.36
#